data_0615cad11121ca49ce19aeb980217180
#
_entry.id   0615cad11121ca49ce19aeb980217180
#
_cell.length_a   1.000
_cell.length_b   1.000
_cell.length_c   1.000
_cell.angle_alpha   90.00
_cell.angle_beta   90.00
_cell.angle_gamma   90.00
#
_symmetry.space_group_name_H-M   'P 1'
#
loop_
_entity.id
_entity.type
_entity.pdbx_description
1 polymer ?
#
loop_
_entity_poly.entity_id
_entity_poly.type
_entity_poly.pdbx_seq_one_letter_code
_entity_poly.pdbx_strand_id
1 'polypeptide(L)'
;WLSGMIMVMMITLYLRKSGYLPFVNESHIHDVGKWMFALSFLWSYLWFSQFMLIWYSNIPEEVIYFTQRIENYQLLFFGTFIVNFFFPMVFFMSRDTKRSAGYLIVIGLLIFIGHWFDVFNMVMPGTLFDQWELGLLELGMFMLFLGTFVYTVLRAISKAPLLQKNHPYLEESKHLSLIHI
;
A
#
# COMPACT_ATOMS: atom_id res chain seq x y z
N TRP A 1 -5.06 1.52 4.88
CA TRP A 1 -3.89 1.69 5.76
C TRP A 1 -2.58 1.42 5.03
N LEU A 2 -2.42 0.28 4.36
CA LEU A 2 -1.20 -0.04 3.64
C LEU A 2 -0.90 1.02 2.53
N SER A 3 -1.89 1.39 1.74
CA SER A 3 -1.75 2.46 0.73
C SER A 3 -1.34 3.81 1.35
N GLY A 4 -1.90 4.13 2.53
CA GLY A 4 -1.50 5.32 3.29
C GLY A 4 -0.03 5.26 3.72
N MET A 5 0.44 4.10 4.21
CA MET A 5 1.84 3.90 4.61
C MET A 5 2.80 4.01 3.42
N ILE A 6 2.40 3.48 2.25
CA ILE A 6 3.16 3.63 1.01
C ILE A 6 3.27 5.12 0.63
N MET A 7 2.19 5.89 0.73
CA MET A 7 2.22 7.33 0.45
C MET A 7 3.11 8.10 1.43
N VAL A 8 3.05 7.78 2.71
CA VAL A 8 3.96 8.37 3.72
C VAL A 8 5.42 8.08 3.36
N MET A 9 5.73 6.84 3.00
CA MET A 9 7.07 6.44 2.56
C MET A 9 7.51 7.23 1.32
N MET A 10 6.68 7.30 0.28
CA MET A 10 6.98 8.03 -0.96
C MET A 10 7.27 9.51 -0.70
N ILE A 11 6.41 10.16 0.08
CA ILE A 11 6.57 11.58 0.42
C ILE A 11 7.83 11.80 1.27
N THR A 12 8.09 10.93 2.25
CA THR A 12 9.29 11.01 3.09
C THR A 12 10.58 10.86 2.27
N LEU A 13 10.63 9.90 1.36
CA LEU A 13 11.77 9.72 0.46
C LEU A 13 11.95 10.89 -0.51
N TYR A 14 10.86 11.44 -1.03
CA TYR A 14 10.90 12.64 -1.85
C TYR A 14 11.46 13.85 -1.09
N LEU A 15 10.97 14.12 0.13
CA LEU A 15 11.44 15.22 0.96
C LEU A 15 12.90 15.04 1.41
N ARG A 16 13.32 13.79 1.71
CA ARG A 16 14.71 13.44 1.99
C ARG A 16 15.61 13.77 0.79
N LYS A 17 15.23 13.32 -0.41
CA LYS A 17 15.99 13.58 -1.64
C LYS A 17 16.07 15.06 -1.97
N SER A 18 15.02 15.82 -1.67
CA SER A 18 14.96 17.28 -1.87
C SER A 18 15.69 18.09 -0.76
N GLY A 19 16.27 17.42 0.24
CA GLY A 19 17.05 18.07 1.31
C GLY A 19 16.24 18.65 2.47
N TYR A 20 14.91 18.48 2.48
CA TYR A 20 14.05 18.99 3.55
C TYR A 20 14.07 18.13 4.83
N LEU A 21 14.44 16.84 4.72
CA LEU A 21 14.50 15.89 5.83
C LEU A 21 15.88 15.21 5.93
N PRO A 22 16.96 15.95 6.21
CA PRO A 22 18.32 15.40 6.19
C PRO A 22 18.58 14.38 7.32
N PHE A 23 17.80 14.40 8.40
CA PHE A 23 17.94 13.49 9.54
C PHE A 23 17.30 12.10 9.29
N VAL A 24 16.50 11.93 8.25
CA VAL A 24 15.93 10.62 7.90
C VAL A 24 17.03 9.71 7.40
N ASN A 25 17.41 8.74 8.21
CA ASN A 25 18.45 7.76 7.92
C ASN A 25 17.88 6.42 7.41
N GLU A 26 18.74 5.45 7.17
CA GLU A 26 18.32 4.12 6.71
C GLU A 26 17.52 3.34 7.74
N SER A 27 17.67 3.63 9.04
CA SER A 27 16.90 3.01 10.11
C SER A 27 15.43 3.40 10.05
N HIS A 28 15.15 4.68 9.80
CA HIS A 28 13.77 5.15 9.60
C HIS A 28 13.13 4.51 8.36
N ILE A 29 13.89 4.41 7.28
CA ILE A 29 13.40 3.77 6.04
C ILE A 29 13.10 2.29 6.29
N HIS A 30 13.97 1.61 7.00
CA HIS A 30 13.79 0.21 7.39
C HIS A 30 12.54 0.01 8.26
N ASP A 31 12.26 0.93 9.19
CA ASP A 31 11.07 0.86 10.05
C ASP A 31 9.78 1.04 9.25
N VAL A 32 9.76 1.98 8.30
CA VAL A 32 8.64 2.11 7.38
C VAL A 32 8.45 0.83 6.54
N GLY A 33 9.54 0.23 6.07
CA GLY A 33 9.51 -1.06 5.36
C GLY A 33 8.94 -2.21 6.22
N LYS A 34 9.24 -2.23 7.53
CA LYS A 34 8.61 -3.19 8.47
C LYS A 34 7.10 -2.97 8.58
N TRP A 35 6.66 -1.73 8.68
CA TRP A 35 5.23 -1.40 8.71
C TRP A 35 4.52 -1.79 7.41
N MET A 36 5.13 -1.53 6.25
CA MET A 36 4.59 -1.95 4.97
C MET A 36 4.45 -3.48 4.89
N PHE A 37 5.44 -4.21 5.35
CA PHE A 37 5.39 -5.68 5.44
C PHE A 37 4.26 -6.16 6.35
N ALA A 38 4.19 -5.63 7.57
CA ALA A 38 3.17 -6.01 8.56
C ALA A 38 1.74 -5.73 8.06
N LEU A 39 1.53 -4.58 7.43
CA LEU A 39 0.22 -4.21 6.88
C LEU A 39 -0.16 -5.03 5.64
N SER A 40 0.81 -5.43 4.81
CA SER A 40 0.56 -6.38 3.70
C SER A 40 0.13 -7.75 4.23
N PHE A 41 0.78 -8.20 5.29
CA PHE A 41 0.40 -9.45 5.95
C PHE A 41 -1.01 -9.36 6.58
N LEU A 42 -1.31 -8.24 7.24
CA LEU A 42 -2.65 -8.00 7.79
C LEU A 42 -3.72 -7.98 6.70
N TRP A 43 -3.46 -7.32 5.55
CA TRP A 43 -4.39 -7.31 4.42
C TRP A 43 -4.67 -8.73 3.92
N SER A 44 -3.63 -9.54 3.72
CA SER A 44 -3.79 -10.93 3.24
C SER A 44 -4.54 -11.79 4.25
N TYR A 45 -4.30 -11.60 5.55
CA TYR A 45 -5.03 -12.28 6.61
C TYR A 45 -6.53 -11.96 6.55
N LEU A 46 -6.89 -10.67 6.43
CA LEU A 46 -8.29 -10.25 6.35
C LEU A 46 -8.96 -10.78 5.07
N TRP A 47 -8.27 -10.71 3.94
CA TRP A 47 -8.76 -11.24 2.68
C TRP A 47 -9.00 -12.75 2.74
N PHE A 48 -8.03 -13.49 3.27
CA PHE A 48 -8.16 -14.94 3.44
C PHE A 48 -9.23 -15.32 4.46
N SER A 49 -9.36 -14.56 5.54
CA SER A 49 -10.40 -14.77 6.55
C SER A 49 -11.80 -14.61 5.96
N GLN A 50 -12.01 -13.59 5.12
CA GLN A 50 -13.27 -13.41 4.40
C GLN A 50 -13.57 -14.62 3.50
N PHE A 51 -12.57 -15.06 2.73
CA PHE A 51 -12.72 -16.26 1.89
C PHE A 51 -13.10 -17.48 2.71
N MET A 52 -12.38 -17.76 3.79
CA MET A 52 -12.62 -18.92 4.66
C MET A 52 -14.00 -18.90 5.31
N LEU A 53 -14.46 -17.74 5.77
CA LEU A 53 -15.77 -17.60 6.41
C LEU A 53 -16.90 -17.89 5.41
N ILE A 54 -16.84 -17.31 4.21
CA ILE A 54 -17.86 -17.51 3.17
C ILE A 54 -17.82 -18.94 2.64
N TRP A 55 -16.63 -19.51 2.44
CA TRP A 55 -16.47 -20.88 2.01
C TRP A 55 -17.03 -21.87 3.05
N TYR A 56 -16.73 -21.64 4.33
CA TYR A 56 -17.18 -22.53 5.42
C TYR A 56 -18.69 -22.45 5.66
N SER A 57 -19.28 -21.24 5.66
CA SER A 57 -20.73 -21.04 5.86
C SER A 57 -21.56 -21.55 4.67
N ASN A 58 -20.99 -21.51 3.46
CA ASN A 58 -21.60 -21.98 2.21
C ASN A 58 -23.03 -21.47 1.98
N ILE A 59 -23.28 -20.20 2.35
CA ILE A 59 -24.55 -19.52 2.11
C ILE A 59 -24.61 -19.12 0.63
N PRO A 60 -25.60 -19.56 -0.16
CA PRO A 60 -25.62 -19.35 -1.61
C PRO A 60 -25.48 -17.90 -2.03
N GLU A 61 -26.13 -16.97 -1.33
CA GLU A 61 -26.08 -15.53 -1.62
C GLU A 61 -24.69 -14.93 -1.42
N GLU A 62 -23.91 -15.43 -0.46
CA GLU A 62 -22.57 -14.96 -0.17
C GLU A 62 -21.52 -15.61 -1.08
N VAL A 63 -21.72 -16.88 -1.44
CA VAL A 63 -20.80 -17.62 -2.31
C VAL A 63 -20.73 -17.00 -3.70
N ILE A 64 -21.80 -16.39 -4.20
CA ILE A 64 -21.86 -15.67 -5.48
C ILE A 64 -20.73 -14.62 -5.55
N TYR A 65 -20.38 -13.99 -4.43
CA TYR A 65 -19.27 -13.02 -4.38
C TYR A 65 -17.95 -13.58 -4.93
N PHE A 66 -17.58 -14.78 -4.53
CA PHE A 66 -16.34 -15.42 -5.00
C PHE A 66 -16.50 -16.10 -6.36
N THR A 67 -17.64 -16.74 -6.61
CA THR A 67 -17.90 -17.43 -7.88
C THR A 67 -17.77 -16.47 -9.07
N GLN A 68 -18.41 -15.30 -9.01
CA GLN A 68 -18.31 -14.29 -10.07
C GLN A 68 -16.87 -13.81 -10.31
N ARG A 69 -16.08 -13.65 -9.23
CA ARG A 69 -14.68 -13.19 -9.34
C ARG A 69 -13.76 -14.27 -9.89
N ILE A 70 -13.99 -15.52 -9.51
CA ILE A 70 -13.20 -16.64 -10.00
C ILE A 70 -13.54 -16.97 -11.46
N GLU A 71 -14.79 -16.85 -11.87
CA GLU A 71 -15.22 -17.16 -13.23
C GLU A 71 -14.90 -16.03 -14.21
N ASN A 72 -15.24 -14.78 -13.90
CA ASN A 72 -15.19 -13.66 -14.84
C ASN A 72 -13.95 -12.76 -14.66
N TYR A 73 -13.33 -12.75 -13.46
CA TYR A 73 -12.23 -11.85 -13.09
C TYR A 73 -10.98 -12.60 -12.60
N GLN A 74 -10.83 -13.86 -13.00
CA GLN A 74 -9.81 -14.76 -12.46
C GLN A 74 -8.41 -14.15 -12.42
N LEU A 75 -7.96 -13.52 -13.51
CA LEU A 75 -6.63 -12.92 -13.59
C LEU A 75 -6.46 -11.76 -12.59
N LEU A 76 -7.46 -10.90 -12.48
CA LEU A 76 -7.44 -9.78 -11.53
C LEU A 76 -7.53 -10.27 -10.09
N PHE A 77 -8.39 -11.24 -9.81
CA PHE A 77 -8.60 -11.77 -8.48
C PHE A 77 -7.34 -12.42 -7.90
N PHE A 78 -6.75 -13.37 -8.62
CA PHE A 78 -5.52 -14.02 -8.18
C PHE A 78 -4.29 -13.13 -8.35
N GLY A 79 -4.25 -12.31 -9.40
CA GLY A 79 -3.17 -11.34 -9.63
C GLY A 79 -3.05 -10.32 -8.49
N THR A 80 -4.16 -9.80 -8.01
CA THR A 80 -4.21 -8.88 -6.86
C THR A 80 -3.66 -9.53 -5.60
N PHE A 81 -4.02 -10.79 -5.33
CA PHE A 81 -3.49 -11.53 -4.20
C PHE A 81 -1.97 -11.76 -4.30
N ILE A 82 -1.49 -12.13 -5.48
CA ILE A 82 -0.05 -12.29 -5.73
C ILE A 82 0.70 -10.98 -5.48
N VAL A 83 0.22 -9.87 -6.05
CA VAL A 83 0.90 -8.57 -5.95
C VAL A 83 0.87 -8.02 -4.52
N ASN A 84 -0.25 -8.14 -3.81
CA ASN A 84 -0.42 -7.53 -2.49
C ASN A 84 0.10 -8.41 -1.34
N PHE A 85 0.28 -9.71 -1.56
CA PHE A 85 0.76 -10.63 -0.53
C PHE A 85 2.12 -11.26 -0.88
N PHE A 86 2.22 -11.99 -2.00
CA PHE A 86 3.46 -12.72 -2.31
C PHE A 86 4.63 -11.79 -2.58
N PHE A 87 4.44 -10.71 -3.33
CA PHE A 87 5.50 -9.76 -3.59
C PHE A 87 6.04 -9.10 -2.30
N PRO A 88 5.19 -8.50 -1.43
CA PRO A 88 5.67 -7.97 -0.16
C PRO A 88 6.34 -9.04 0.71
N MET A 89 5.78 -10.24 0.76
CA MET A 89 6.33 -11.32 1.56
C MET A 89 7.75 -11.69 1.10
N VAL A 90 7.96 -11.91 -0.18
CA VAL A 90 9.27 -12.30 -0.72
C VAL A 90 10.30 -11.17 -0.59
N PHE A 91 9.93 -9.96 -0.99
CA PHE A 91 10.87 -8.85 -1.05
C PHE A 91 11.13 -8.19 0.31
N PHE A 92 10.14 -8.09 1.18
CA PHE A 92 10.32 -7.47 2.50
C PHE A 92 10.79 -8.46 3.58
N MET A 93 10.99 -9.75 3.29
CA MET A 93 11.69 -10.64 4.21
C MET A 93 13.17 -10.24 4.37
N SER A 94 13.82 -9.81 3.30
CA SER A 94 15.21 -9.38 3.35
C SER A 94 15.39 -8.05 4.11
N ARG A 95 16.43 -7.97 4.95
CA ARG A 95 16.80 -6.73 5.65
C ARG A 95 17.35 -5.69 4.68
N ASP A 96 18.12 -6.12 3.71
CA ASP A 96 18.79 -5.22 2.75
C ASP A 96 17.78 -4.55 1.82
N THR A 97 16.77 -5.28 1.40
CA THR A 97 15.67 -4.73 0.59
C THR A 97 14.92 -3.62 1.34
N LYS A 98 14.65 -3.80 2.64
CA LYS A 98 13.97 -2.78 3.47
C LYS A 98 14.82 -1.53 3.74
N ARG A 99 16.13 -1.59 3.59
CA ARG A 99 17.03 -0.43 3.74
C ARG A 99 17.21 0.35 2.44
N SER A 100 16.98 -0.27 1.30
CA SER A 100 17.17 0.37 0.00
C SER A 100 15.93 1.15 -0.41
N ALA A 101 16.06 2.49 -0.48
CA ALA A 101 14.98 3.37 -0.91
C ALA A 101 14.46 3.04 -2.31
N GLY A 102 15.32 2.62 -3.23
CA GLY A 102 14.93 2.25 -4.59
C GLY A 102 14.00 1.03 -4.63
N TYR A 103 14.34 -0.03 -3.91
CA TYR A 103 13.47 -1.21 -3.81
C TYR A 103 12.13 -0.91 -3.14
N LEU A 104 12.15 -0.11 -2.07
CA LEU A 104 10.91 0.30 -1.39
C LEU A 104 9.97 1.09 -2.30
N ILE A 105 10.52 1.98 -3.14
CA ILE A 105 9.72 2.74 -4.11
C ILE A 105 9.08 1.79 -5.12
N VAL A 106 9.85 0.90 -5.73
CA VAL A 106 9.35 -0.01 -6.78
C VAL A 106 8.28 -0.95 -6.21
N ILE A 107 8.57 -1.59 -5.08
CA ILE A 107 7.63 -2.53 -4.45
C ILE A 107 6.41 -1.77 -3.93
N GLY A 108 6.61 -0.60 -3.32
CA GLY A 108 5.51 0.25 -2.85
C GLY A 108 4.57 0.67 -3.98
N LEU A 109 5.10 1.06 -5.15
CA LEU A 109 4.29 1.38 -6.33
C LEU A 109 3.51 0.16 -6.84
N LEU A 110 4.15 -1.01 -6.91
CA LEU A 110 3.47 -2.25 -7.32
C LEU A 110 2.31 -2.59 -6.38
N ILE A 111 2.52 -2.52 -5.07
CA ILE A 111 1.47 -2.77 -4.07
C ILE A 111 0.38 -1.71 -4.18
N PHE A 112 0.73 -0.45 -4.39
CA PHE A 112 -0.25 0.64 -4.53
C PHE A 112 -1.16 0.43 -5.74
N ILE A 113 -0.59 0.03 -6.88
CA ILE A 113 -1.37 -0.36 -8.06
C ILE A 113 -2.19 -1.62 -7.79
N GLY A 114 -1.62 -2.61 -7.07
CA GLY A 114 -2.33 -3.81 -6.66
C GLY A 114 -3.55 -3.51 -5.79
N HIS A 115 -3.46 -2.55 -4.88
CA HIS A 115 -4.62 -2.10 -4.09
C HIS A 115 -5.67 -1.34 -4.92
N TRP A 116 -5.27 -0.63 -5.96
CA TRP A 116 -6.23 -0.05 -6.90
C TRP A 116 -7.01 -1.15 -7.61
N PHE A 117 -6.33 -2.21 -8.10
CA PHE A 117 -7.00 -3.38 -8.67
C PHE A 117 -7.86 -4.15 -7.66
N ASP A 118 -7.47 -4.16 -6.38
CA ASP A 118 -8.27 -4.76 -5.31
C ASP A 118 -9.63 -4.04 -5.18
N VAL A 119 -9.60 -2.71 -5.11
CA VAL A 119 -10.84 -1.89 -5.08
C VAL A 119 -11.65 -2.07 -6.35
N PHE A 120 -11.00 -2.10 -7.52
CA PHE A 120 -11.66 -2.38 -8.79
C PHE A 120 -12.38 -3.74 -8.76
N ASN A 121 -11.70 -4.77 -8.28
CA ASN A 121 -12.26 -6.12 -8.16
C ASN A 121 -13.37 -6.22 -7.08
N MET A 122 -13.39 -5.32 -6.11
CA MET A 122 -14.50 -5.24 -5.13
C MET A 122 -15.78 -4.67 -5.77
N VAL A 123 -15.67 -3.67 -6.64
CA VAL A 123 -16.80 -2.90 -7.17
C VAL A 123 -17.33 -3.47 -8.49
N MET A 124 -16.44 -3.73 -9.46
CA MET A 124 -16.84 -4.03 -10.84
C MET A 124 -17.67 -5.31 -11.01
N PRO A 125 -17.39 -6.44 -10.34
CA PRO A 125 -18.21 -7.63 -10.49
C PRO A 125 -19.66 -7.46 -10.06
N GLY A 126 -19.91 -6.58 -9.08
CA GLY A 126 -21.26 -6.27 -8.61
C GLY A 126 -22.02 -5.25 -9.47
N THR A 127 -21.34 -4.54 -10.37
CA THR A 127 -21.95 -3.48 -11.19
C THR A 127 -22.02 -3.83 -12.67
N LEU A 128 -20.99 -4.44 -13.23
CA LEU A 128 -20.87 -4.74 -14.66
C LEU A 128 -20.93 -6.24 -14.97
N PHE A 129 -20.99 -7.09 -13.95
CA PHE A 129 -21.04 -8.56 -14.08
C PHE A 129 -19.84 -9.09 -14.87
N ASP A 130 -20.06 -9.59 -16.10
CA ASP A 130 -19.07 -10.16 -17.01
C ASP A 130 -18.52 -9.16 -18.05
N GLN A 131 -19.16 -7.99 -18.18
CA GLN A 131 -18.83 -6.97 -19.19
C GLN A 131 -17.88 -5.90 -18.65
N TRP A 132 -16.76 -6.31 -18.06
CA TRP A 132 -15.79 -5.34 -17.54
C TRP A 132 -14.73 -4.99 -18.57
N GLU A 133 -14.43 -3.71 -18.68
CA GLU A 133 -13.31 -3.19 -19.46
C GLU A 133 -12.58 -2.14 -18.63
N LEU A 134 -11.24 -2.16 -18.69
CA LEU A 134 -10.43 -1.07 -18.16
C LEU A 134 -10.43 0.07 -19.17
N GLY A 135 -11.27 1.06 -18.92
CA GLY A 135 -11.46 2.20 -19.79
C GLY A 135 -10.66 3.44 -19.38
N LEU A 136 -10.75 4.46 -20.22
CA LEU A 136 -10.17 5.78 -19.94
C LEU A 136 -10.84 6.47 -18.74
N LEU A 137 -12.08 6.10 -18.42
CA LEU A 137 -12.83 6.65 -17.30
C LEU A 137 -12.17 6.26 -15.95
N GLU A 138 -11.89 4.98 -15.78
CA GLU A 138 -11.28 4.43 -14.56
C GLU A 138 -9.89 5.03 -14.36
N LEU A 139 -9.09 5.10 -15.41
CA LEU A 139 -7.76 5.71 -15.37
C LEU A 139 -7.84 7.21 -15.08
N GLY A 140 -8.78 7.92 -15.72
CA GLY A 140 -9.01 9.34 -15.50
C GLY A 140 -9.42 9.66 -14.07
N MET A 141 -10.34 8.89 -13.51
CA MET A 141 -10.77 9.03 -12.11
C MET A 141 -9.62 8.74 -11.13
N PHE A 142 -8.84 7.68 -11.38
CA PHE A 142 -7.66 7.38 -10.57
C PHE A 142 -6.66 8.55 -10.57
N MET A 143 -6.33 9.09 -11.75
CA MET A 143 -5.41 10.22 -11.88
C MET A 143 -5.94 11.50 -11.24
N LEU A 144 -7.26 11.76 -11.32
CA LEU A 144 -7.90 12.91 -10.69
C LEU A 144 -7.73 12.86 -9.15
N PHE A 145 -8.08 11.72 -8.55
CA PHE A 145 -7.96 11.56 -7.10
C PHE A 145 -6.51 11.57 -6.64
N LEU A 146 -5.62 10.89 -7.35
CA LEU A 146 -4.19 10.88 -7.04
C LEU A 146 -3.60 12.30 -7.14
N GLY A 147 -3.89 13.03 -8.21
CA GLY A 147 -3.43 14.40 -8.40
C GLY A 147 -3.95 15.35 -7.33
N THR A 148 -5.24 15.26 -6.99
CA THR A 148 -5.86 16.05 -5.92
C THR A 148 -5.23 15.75 -4.56
N PHE A 149 -4.99 14.46 -4.26
CA PHE A 149 -4.32 14.03 -3.04
C PHE A 149 -2.91 14.63 -2.95
N VAL A 150 -2.08 14.42 -3.97
CA VAL A 150 -0.69 14.91 -4.00
C VAL A 150 -0.66 16.45 -3.86
N TYR A 151 -1.50 17.15 -4.61
CA TYR A 151 -1.60 18.61 -4.51
C TYR A 151 -1.97 19.07 -3.09
N THR A 152 -2.98 18.47 -2.50
CA THR A 152 -3.47 18.84 -1.16
C THR A 152 -2.40 18.58 -0.09
N VAL A 153 -1.75 17.41 -0.16
CA VAL A 153 -0.69 17.03 0.80
C VAL A 153 0.52 17.95 0.66
N LEU A 154 1.02 18.19 -0.54
CA LEU A 154 2.19 19.06 -0.76
C LEU A 154 1.89 20.51 -0.33
N ARG A 155 0.67 20.99 -0.60
CA ARG A 155 0.23 22.31 -0.12
C ARG A 155 0.14 22.38 1.41
N ALA A 156 -0.33 21.31 2.07
CA ALA A 156 -0.39 21.25 3.52
C ALA A 156 1.02 21.24 4.15
N ILE A 157 1.92 20.43 3.61
CA ILE A 157 3.32 20.32 4.04
C ILE A 157 4.06 21.64 3.87
N SER A 158 3.79 22.40 2.79
CA SER A 158 4.43 23.71 2.55
C SER A 158 4.01 24.80 3.55
N LYS A 159 2.90 24.61 4.25
CA LYS A 159 2.35 25.58 5.21
C LYS A 159 2.67 25.28 6.67
N ALA A 160 3.13 24.08 6.96
CA ALA A 160 3.40 23.61 8.31
C ALA A 160 4.88 23.21 8.46
N PRO A 161 5.47 23.36 9.66
CA PRO A 161 6.82 22.87 9.91
C PRO A 161 6.84 21.34 9.80
N LEU A 162 7.80 20.78 9.04
CA LEU A 162 7.95 19.34 8.87
C LEU A 162 8.35 18.61 10.16
N LEU A 163 9.01 19.32 11.06
CA LEU A 163 9.43 18.83 12.35
C LEU A 163 8.60 19.49 13.44
N GLN A 164 7.99 18.68 14.29
CA GLN A 164 7.32 19.16 15.47
C GLN A 164 8.34 19.69 16.49
N LYS A 165 8.25 20.97 16.82
CA LYS A 165 9.07 21.58 17.85
C LYS A 165 8.69 20.99 19.22
N ASN A 166 9.70 20.74 20.06
CA ASN A 166 9.52 20.21 21.43
C ASN A 166 8.94 18.80 21.53
N HIS A 167 9.12 17.95 20.52
CA HIS A 167 8.79 16.54 20.65
C HIS A 167 9.81 15.85 21.58
N PRO A 168 9.40 15.17 22.67
CA PRO A 168 10.31 14.64 23.70
C PRO A 168 11.32 13.62 23.16
N TYR A 169 10.94 12.85 22.14
CA TYR A 169 11.80 11.81 21.54
C TYR A 169 12.48 12.25 20.21
N LEU A 170 12.51 13.56 19.93
CA LEU A 170 13.08 14.03 18.66
C LEU A 170 14.59 13.74 18.57
N GLU A 171 15.32 13.99 19.64
CA GLU A 171 16.78 13.76 19.68
C GLU A 171 17.11 12.27 19.60
N GLU A 172 16.35 11.43 20.30
CA GLU A 172 16.49 9.97 20.22
C GLU A 172 16.21 9.46 18.80
N SER A 173 15.16 9.98 18.14
CA SER A 173 14.84 9.65 16.76
C SER A 173 15.94 10.03 15.77
N LYS A 174 16.58 11.19 15.93
CA LYS A 174 17.70 11.61 15.06
C LYS A 174 18.89 10.67 15.15
N HIS A 175 19.14 10.11 16.33
CA HIS A 175 20.25 9.18 16.59
C HIS A 175 19.83 7.71 16.49
N LEU A 176 18.66 7.42 15.91
CA LEU A 176 18.17 6.06 15.75
C LEU A 176 19.19 5.21 14.98
N SER A 177 19.70 4.17 15.62
CA SER A 177 20.65 3.23 15.05
C SER A 177 20.11 1.81 15.15
N LEU A 178 20.33 1.02 14.10
CA LEU A 178 19.92 -0.40 14.06
C LEU A 178 20.81 -1.33 14.92
N ILE A 179 21.81 -0.77 15.61
CA ILE A 179 22.78 -1.57 16.40
C ILE A 179 22.17 -2.10 17.71
N HIS A 180 21.00 -1.59 18.10
CA HIS A 180 20.35 -1.95 19.37
C HIS A 180 19.15 -2.91 19.22
N ILE A 181 19.02 -3.63 18.08
CA ILE A 181 17.98 -4.65 17.88
C ILE A 181 18.62 -5.98 17.52
#